data_a1e418769cdab7bc8de171757eaf86f4
#
_entry.id   a1e418769cdab7bc8de171757eaf86f4
#
_cell.length_a   1.000
_cell.length_b   1.000
_cell.length_c   1.000
_cell.angle_alpha   90.00
_cell.angle_beta   90.00
_cell.angle_gamma   90.00
#
_symmetry.space_group_name_H-M   'P 1'
#
loop_
_entity.id
_entity.type
_entity.pdbx_description
1 polymer ?
#
loop_
_entity_poly.entity_id
_entity_poly.type
_entity_poly.pdbx_seq_one_letter_code
_entity_poly.pdbx_strand_id
1 'polypeptide(L)'
;MKILAFTAGAAKMYCGSCLRDNALAAELKRQGHDVILLPLYTPTRTDESNVSEPVVLMNGISVCLDQQAAFFRKTHRLLDRLWDAPWMLKLASQTSLEVDPHLLGAMTVSMLRGEDGFQLKEIRKLREWLEHWLWHEPRHELPPDVVTLPNSLLIGLARPIRQALQRPVCCTLQGEEIFLRQLQEPYRRQALELIRAKIHDVDGFVAVSHYSAGYWIRELGIAENHMHVVPLGINLEGYAALERAPHQPFRVGYLARVAPEKGLHVLAESYIRLRRETEFSGAVLQAAGYLAQEHRAYLRGIERHMKDAGFGAEFHYHGELDHARKIEFLNSLDLLSVPCTYDEPKGIFLLEAMAAGVPVVQPRRGAFPEILAQSGGGVLVEPDNPASLADAIYRLWKAPEERAELGRRGAEGVRAHYSVSRMAGRALEAYEKIVASVAHA
;
A
#
# COMPACT_ATOMS: atom_id res chain seq x y z
N MET A 1 14.37 -17.98 10.71
CA MET A 1 14.38 -17.86 9.23
C MET A 1 15.14 -16.61 8.85
N LYS A 2 15.92 -16.66 7.78
CA LYS A 2 16.62 -15.52 7.19
C LYS A 2 15.89 -15.07 5.93
N ILE A 3 15.45 -13.82 5.89
CA ILE A 3 14.55 -13.29 4.85
C ILE A 3 15.20 -12.07 4.19
N LEU A 4 15.36 -12.14 2.88
CA LEU A 4 15.73 -10.98 2.06
C LEU A 4 14.48 -10.39 1.44
N ALA A 5 14.04 -9.25 1.93
CA ALA A 5 12.84 -8.58 1.46
C ALA A 5 13.21 -7.34 0.64
N PHE A 6 12.62 -7.22 -0.54
CA PHE A 6 12.68 -5.99 -1.32
C PHE A 6 11.46 -5.12 -1.05
N THR A 7 11.66 -3.79 -1.09
CA THR A 7 10.58 -2.80 -1.12
C THR A 7 10.83 -1.81 -2.25
N ALA A 8 9.77 -1.31 -2.85
CA ALA A 8 9.93 -0.41 -4.01
C ALA A 8 10.56 0.94 -3.63
N GLY A 9 10.26 1.42 -2.43
CA GLY A 9 10.53 2.80 -2.04
C GLY A 9 9.49 3.77 -2.63
N ALA A 10 9.21 4.86 -1.94
CA ALA A 10 8.18 5.82 -2.35
C ALA A 10 8.62 7.29 -2.24
N ALA A 11 9.94 7.52 -2.20
CA ALA A 11 10.57 8.84 -2.17
C ALA A 11 9.96 9.81 -1.14
N LYS A 12 8.93 10.58 -1.52
CA LYS A 12 8.37 11.66 -0.69
C LYS A 12 7.03 11.34 -0.03
N MET A 13 6.32 10.29 -0.47
CA MET A 13 4.99 9.99 0.05
C MET A 13 4.98 8.75 0.94
N TYR A 14 4.04 8.69 1.87
CA TYR A 14 3.70 7.45 2.56
C TYR A 14 2.98 6.51 1.60
N CYS A 15 3.64 5.44 1.23
CA CYS A 15 3.07 4.40 0.38
C CYS A 15 2.62 3.22 1.23
N GLY A 16 1.35 2.84 1.15
CA GLY A 16 0.80 1.74 1.95
C GLY A 16 1.54 0.41 1.77
N SER A 17 2.16 0.17 0.62
CA SER A 17 3.00 -1.01 0.40
C SER A 17 4.32 -0.92 1.17
N CYS A 18 5.00 0.23 1.13
CA CYS A 18 6.24 0.44 1.87
C CYS A 18 6.01 0.44 3.39
N LEU A 19 4.89 1.01 3.86
CA LEU A 19 4.50 0.95 5.27
C LEU A 19 4.30 -0.50 5.73
N ARG A 20 3.58 -1.30 4.95
CA ARG A 20 3.37 -2.73 5.21
C ARG A 20 4.69 -3.50 5.24
N ASP A 21 5.56 -3.29 4.24
CA ASP A 21 6.84 -4.00 4.14
C ASP A 21 7.76 -3.66 5.32
N ASN A 22 7.81 -2.38 5.72
CA ASN A 22 8.58 -1.94 6.88
C ASN A 22 8.01 -2.52 8.20
N ALA A 23 6.70 -2.44 8.41
CA ALA A 23 6.07 -2.97 9.61
C ALA A 23 6.27 -4.49 9.74
N LEU A 24 6.13 -5.24 8.63
CA LEU A 24 6.39 -6.67 8.60
C LEU A 24 7.85 -7.00 8.95
N ALA A 25 8.80 -6.31 8.31
CA ALA A 25 10.23 -6.51 8.56
C ALA A 25 10.61 -6.18 10.02
N ALA A 26 10.09 -5.09 10.57
CA ALA A 26 10.32 -4.69 11.95
C ALA A 26 9.80 -5.75 12.94
N GLU A 27 8.59 -6.24 12.72
CA GLU A 27 7.98 -7.24 13.59
C GLU A 27 8.69 -8.60 13.49
N LEU A 28 9.08 -9.04 12.31
CA LEU A 28 9.85 -10.27 12.13
C LEU A 28 11.22 -10.19 12.80
N LYS A 29 11.91 -9.04 12.72
CA LYS A 29 13.17 -8.78 13.48
C LYS A 29 12.92 -8.86 14.98
N ARG A 30 11.82 -8.28 15.48
CA ARG A 30 11.42 -8.32 16.90
C ARG A 30 11.15 -9.76 17.38
N GLN A 31 10.64 -10.62 16.50
CA GLN A 31 10.41 -12.05 16.76
C GLN A 31 11.69 -12.90 16.66
N GLY A 32 12.85 -12.30 16.39
CA GLY A 32 14.15 -12.98 16.35
C GLY A 32 14.53 -13.56 14.99
N HIS A 33 13.83 -13.18 13.91
CA HIS A 33 14.21 -13.55 12.56
C HIS A 33 15.25 -12.58 11.97
N ASP A 34 16.14 -13.10 11.12
CA ASP A 34 17.13 -12.30 10.40
C ASP A 34 16.47 -11.74 9.12
N VAL A 35 16.08 -10.48 9.14
CA VAL A 35 15.38 -9.84 8.02
C VAL A 35 16.17 -8.67 7.50
N ILE A 36 16.39 -8.65 6.20
CA ILE A 36 17.04 -7.55 5.49
C ILE A 36 16.01 -6.95 4.54
N LEU A 37 15.63 -5.70 4.78
CA LEU A 37 14.70 -4.95 3.94
C LEU A 37 15.45 -3.98 3.04
N LEU A 38 15.47 -4.24 1.73
CA LEU A 38 16.21 -3.48 0.74
C LEU A 38 15.31 -2.62 -0.15
N PRO A 39 15.46 -1.29 -0.11
CA PRO A 39 14.82 -0.41 -1.08
C PRO A 39 15.40 -0.59 -2.49
N LEU A 40 14.54 -0.69 -3.51
CA LEU A 40 14.98 -0.83 -4.90
C LEU A 40 15.21 0.51 -5.59
N TYR A 41 14.22 1.41 -5.59
CA TYR A 41 14.26 2.63 -6.41
C TYR A 41 14.58 3.89 -5.65
N THR A 42 14.08 4.01 -4.44
CA THR A 42 14.23 5.20 -3.59
C THR A 42 14.26 4.78 -2.12
N PRO A 43 14.83 5.59 -1.22
CA PRO A 43 14.74 5.32 0.21
C PRO A 43 13.28 5.16 0.66
N THR A 44 13.06 4.26 1.60
CA THR A 44 11.72 4.03 2.16
C THR A 44 11.36 5.17 3.10
N ARG A 45 10.16 5.74 2.92
CA ARG A 45 9.56 6.68 3.86
C ARG A 45 8.43 5.98 4.61
N THR A 46 8.51 6.01 5.93
CA THR A 46 7.51 5.42 6.83
C THR A 46 7.15 6.41 7.92
N ASP A 47 5.98 6.28 8.50
CA ASP A 47 5.51 7.03 9.67
C ASP A 47 5.85 6.33 10.99
N GLU A 48 6.53 5.19 10.91
CA GLU A 48 7.11 4.43 12.02
C GLU A 48 8.64 4.38 11.91
N SER A 49 9.30 3.70 12.85
CA SER A 49 10.75 3.46 12.80
C SER A 49 11.13 2.71 11.50
N ASN A 50 11.98 3.32 10.70
CA ASN A 50 12.44 2.72 9.44
C ASN A 50 13.52 1.67 9.71
N VAL A 51 13.25 0.42 9.33
CA VAL A 51 14.18 -0.72 9.48
C VAL A 51 14.79 -1.17 8.15
N SER A 52 14.56 -0.42 7.06
CA SER A 52 15.18 -0.70 5.77
C SER A 52 16.65 -0.30 5.77
N GLU A 53 17.43 -1.00 4.94
CA GLU A 53 18.83 -0.66 4.71
C GLU A 53 18.97 0.72 4.04
N PRO A 54 20.04 1.47 4.33
CA PRO A 54 20.26 2.79 3.74
C PRO A 54 20.66 2.75 2.26
N VAL A 55 20.97 1.57 1.73
CA VAL A 55 21.41 1.36 0.35
C VAL A 55 20.20 1.22 -0.57
N VAL A 56 20.22 1.91 -1.70
CA VAL A 56 19.23 1.77 -2.79
C VAL A 56 19.90 1.04 -3.95
N LEU A 57 19.35 -0.12 -4.35
CA LEU A 57 20.04 -1.02 -5.29
C LEU A 57 19.87 -0.64 -6.77
N MET A 58 18.68 -0.19 -7.14
CA MET A 58 18.36 0.23 -8.51
C MET A 58 17.90 1.67 -8.45
N ASN A 59 18.83 2.60 -8.65
CA ASN A 59 18.50 4.02 -8.56
C ASN A 59 17.39 4.39 -9.56
N GLY A 60 16.25 4.90 -9.07
CA GLY A 60 15.11 5.29 -9.91
C GLY A 60 15.46 6.30 -11.00
N ILE A 61 16.47 7.15 -10.79
CA ILE A 61 16.99 8.09 -11.80
C ILE A 61 17.68 7.30 -12.92
N SER A 62 18.57 6.37 -12.57
CA SER A 62 19.28 5.52 -13.55
C SER A 62 18.30 4.70 -14.37
N VAL A 63 17.29 4.10 -13.74
CA VAL A 63 16.22 3.36 -14.40
C VAL A 63 15.46 4.24 -15.42
N CYS A 64 15.18 5.48 -15.06
CA CYS A 64 14.52 6.45 -15.95
C CYS A 64 15.43 6.87 -17.11
N LEU A 65 16.70 7.14 -16.84
CA LEU A 65 17.69 7.54 -17.88
C LEU A 65 17.94 6.40 -18.86
N ASP A 66 18.07 5.17 -18.40
CA ASP A 66 18.23 3.98 -19.24
C ASP A 66 17.03 3.81 -20.20
N GLN A 67 15.83 4.21 -19.77
CA GLN A 67 14.65 4.17 -20.61
C GLN A 67 14.68 5.27 -21.70
N GLN A 68 15.17 6.46 -21.38
CA GLN A 68 15.11 7.62 -22.29
C GLN A 68 16.20 7.62 -23.37
N ALA A 69 17.42 7.18 -23.06
CA ALA A 69 18.51 7.28 -24.02
C ALA A 69 19.46 6.08 -23.99
N ALA A 70 19.74 5.56 -25.20
CA ALA A 70 20.65 4.44 -25.41
C ALA A 70 22.09 4.69 -24.90
N PHE A 71 22.49 5.96 -24.81
CA PHE A 71 23.79 6.36 -24.28
C PHE A 71 23.94 5.93 -22.81
N PHE A 72 22.93 6.16 -21.96
CA PHE A 72 22.98 5.82 -20.53
C PHE A 72 23.06 4.31 -20.27
N ARG A 73 22.50 3.47 -21.17
CA ARG A 73 22.58 1.99 -21.09
C ARG A 73 24.01 1.46 -21.23
N LYS A 74 24.92 2.26 -21.80
CA LYS A 74 26.32 1.89 -22.10
C LYS A 74 27.33 2.69 -21.28
N THR A 75 26.91 3.55 -20.36
CA THR A 75 27.81 4.35 -19.53
C THR A 75 28.64 3.46 -18.60
N HIS A 76 29.92 3.86 -18.39
CA HIS A 76 30.83 3.15 -17.53
C HIS A 76 30.48 3.39 -16.04
N ARG A 77 30.66 2.39 -15.19
CA ARG A 77 30.32 2.41 -13.75
C ARG A 77 30.84 3.64 -12.98
N LEU A 78 31.94 4.25 -13.40
CA LEU A 78 32.47 5.46 -12.75
C LEU A 78 31.57 6.69 -12.91
N LEU A 79 30.82 6.78 -14.01
CA LEU A 79 29.84 7.85 -14.24
C LEU A 79 28.55 7.60 -13.46
N ASP A 80 28.19 6.34 -13.21
CA ASP A 80 27.03 5.99 -12.41
C ASP A 80 27.15 6.45 -10.95
N ARG A 81 28.37 6.46 -10.37
CA ARG A 81 28.62 7.00 -9.02
C ARG A 81 28.21 8.46 -8.84
N LEU A 82 28.21 9.26 -9.94
CA LEU A 82 27.72 10.63 -9.90
C LEU A 82 26.18 10.69 -9.75
N TRP A 83 25.46 9.77 -10.43
CA TRP A 83 24.00 9.70 -10.39
C TRP A 83 23.50 8.98 -9.12
N ASP A 84 24.31 8.09 -8.55
CA ASP A 84 24.05 7.36 -7.32
C ASP A 84 24.37 8.21 -6.06
N ALA A 85 24.94 9.40 -6.23
CA ALA A 85 25.28 10.28 -5.12
C ALA A 85 24.04 10.74 -4.33
N PRO A 86 24.04 10.69 -2.98
CA PRO A 86 22.88 11.02 -2.15
C PRO A 86 22.30 12.42 -2.40
N TRP A 87 23.13 13.39 -2.79
CA TRP A 87 22.69 14.75 -3.11
C TRP A 87 21.89 14.82 -4.42
N MET A 88 22.24 13.99 -5.41
CA MET A 88 21.49 13.87 -6.68
C MET A 88 20.11 13.24 -6.44
N LEU A 89 20.05 12.17 -5.65
CA LEU A 89 18.79 11.56 -5.21
C LEU A 89 17.91 12.56 -4.49
N LYS A 90 18.49 13.39 -3.62
CA LYS A 90 17.78 14.45 -2.90
C LYS A 90 17.28 15.56 -3.84
N LEU A 91 18.06 15.94 -4.84
CA LEU A 91 17.67 16.94 -5.85
C LEU A 91 16.55 16.41 -6.76
N ALA A 92 16.70 15.21 -7.30
CA ALA A 92 15.67 14.56 -8.13
C ALA A 92 14.38 14.29 -7.36
N SER A 93 14.49 13.94 -6.07
CA SER A 93 13.31 13.81 -5.23
C SER A 93 12.61 15.13 -4.94
N GLN A 94 13.23 16.28 -5.17
CA GLN A 94 12.62 17.61 -5.03
C GLN A 94 11.85 18.07 -6.28
N THR A 95 12.21 17.57 -7.45
CA THR A 95 11.47 17.80 -8.68
C THR A 95 10.39 16.71 -8.80
N SER A 96 9.11 17.10 -8.75
CA SER A 96 8.01 16.26 -9.21
C SER A 96 8.18 16.13 -10.72
N LEU A 97 8.87 15.09 -11.18
CA LEU A 97 8.82 14.74 -12.59
C LEU A 97 7.38 14.26 -12.85
N GLU A 98 6.59 15.09 -13.52
CA GLU A 98 5.40 14.62 -14.21
C GLU A 98 5.90 13.59 -15.23
N VAL A 99 5.83 12.33 -14.88
CA VAL A 99 6.25 11.25 -15.78
C VAL A 99 5.16 11.13 -16.84
N ASP A 100 5.51 11.40 -18.10
CA ASP A 100 4.63 11.15 -19.24
C ASP A 100 4.03 9.72 -19.12
N PRO A 101 2.71 9.56 -19.21
CA PRO A 101 2.04 8.25 -19.14
C PRO A 101 2.59 7.22 -20.14
N HIS A 102 3.01 7.65 -21.32
CA HIS A 102 3.67 6.78 -22.30
C HIS A 102 5.05 6.32 -21.82
N LEU A 103 5.85 7.21 -21.25
CA LEU A 103 7.15 6.88 -20.69
C LEU A 103 6.99 5.90 -19.52
N LEU A 104 6.00 6.12 -18.66
CA LEU A 104 5.69 5.24 -17.54
C LEU A 104 5.27 3.84 -18.01
N GLY A 105 4.41 3.75 -19.02
CA GLY A 105 4.00 2.47 -19.61
C GLY A 105 5.16 1.72 -20.25
N ALA A 106 5.97 2.41 -21.07
CA ALA A 106 7.14 1.82 -21.72
C ALA A 106 8.19 1.36 -20.70
N MET A 107 8.40 2.11 -19.62
CA MET A 107 9.33 1.75 -18.54
C MET A 107 8.83 0.51 -17.78
N THR A 108 7.53 0.45 -17.47
CA THR A 108 6.92 -0.71 -16.82
C THR A 108 7.11 -1.99 -17.65
N VAL A 109 6.81 -1.94 -18.94
CA VAL A 109 7.02 -3.07 -19.87
C VAL A 109 8.49 -3.45 -19.93
N SER A 110 9.39 -2.48 -19.98
CA SER A 110 10.83 -2.72 -20.02
C SER A 110 11.34 -3.41 -18.75
N MET A 111 10.90 -2.97 -17.56
CA MET A 111 11.23 -3.61 -16.29
C MET A 111 10.69 -5.05 -16.21
N LEU A 112 9.47 -5.28 -16.69
CA LEU A 112 8.86 -6.62 -16.73
C LEU A 112 9.60 -7.58 -17.67
N ARG A 113 10.26 -7.08 -18.73
CA ARG A 113 11.12 -7.90 -19.59
C ARG A 113 12.34 -8.44 -18.83
N GLY A 114 12.73 -7.80 -17.73
CA GLY A 114 13.91 -8.21 -16.98
C GLY A 114 15.19 -8.01 -17.78
N GLU A 115 16.00 -9.07 -17.94
CA GLU A 115 17.29 -9.00 -18.65
C GLU A 115 17.16 -8.63 -20.15
N ASP A 116 15.98 -8.79 -20.74
CA ASP A 116 15.68 -8.37 -22.12
C ASP A 116 15.16 -6.91 -22.20
N GLY A 117 15.10 -6.22 -21.06
CA GLY A 117 14.68 -4.82 -20.96
C GLY A 117 15.85 -3.84 -21.05
N PHE A 118 15.50 -2.55 -21.10
CA PHE A 118 16.50 -1.47 -21.16
C PHE A 118 17.27 -1.31 -19.85
N GLN A 119 16.75 -1.83 -18.73
CA GLN A 119 17.34 -1.78 -17.39
C GLN A 119 18.31 -2.96 -17.11
N LEU A 120 18.75 -3.67 -18.13
CA LEU A 120 19.71 -4.78 -18.00
C LEU A 120 20.95 -4.40 -17.16
N LYS A 121 21.44 -3.16 -17.31
CA LYS A 121 22.60 -2.66 -16.56
C LYS A 121 22.33 -2.64 -15.06
N GLU A 122 21.16 -2.14 -14.65
CA GLU A 122 20.76 -2.07 -13.25
C GLU A 122 20.50 -3.48 -12.67
N ILE A 123 19.91 -4.37 -13.47
CA ILE A 123 19.71 -5.78 -13.09
C ILE A 123 21.04 -6.50 -12.88
N ARG A 124 22.05 -6.25 -13.73
CA ARG A 124 23.39 -6.79 -13.55
C ARG A 124 24.08 -6.27 -12.29
N LYS A 125 23.93 -4.96 -11.98
CA LYS A 125 24.42 -4.38 -10.72
C LYS A 125 23.76 -5.06 -9.51
N LEU A 126 22.45 -5.25 -9.56
CA LEU A 126 21.71 -5.97 -8.51
C LEU A 126 22.27 -7.38 -8.33
N ARG A 127 22.43 -8.14 -9.41
CA ARG A 127 22.95 -9.51 -9.36
C ARG A 127 24.35 -9.58 -8.78
N GLU A 128 25.28 -8.75 -9.28
CA GLU A 128 26.64 -8.68 -8.77
C GLU A 128 26.70 -8.26 -7.30
N TRP A 129 25.82 -7.35 -6.88
CA TRP A 129 25.71 -6.95 -5.48
C TRP A 129 25.24 -8.13 -4.61
N LEU A 130 24.24 -8.89 -5.06
CA LEU A 130 23.74 -10.08 -4.35
C LEU A 130 24.82 -11.17 -4.25
N GLU A 131 25.54 -11.44 -5.33
CA GLU A 131 26.66 -12.40 -5.37
C GLU A 131 27.79 -11.95 -4.43
N HIS A 132 28.19 -10.67 -4.50
CA HIS A 132 29.26 -10.12 -3.65
C HIS A 132 28.87 -10.10 -2.16
N TRP A 133 27.65 -9.70 -1.86
CA TRP A 133 27.12 -9.58 -0.51
C TRP A 133 27.10 -10.92 0.23
N LEU A 134 26.79 -12.01 -0.45
CA LEU A 134 26.85 -13.36 0.12
C LEU A 134 28.25 -13.78 0.58
N TRP A 135 29.29 -13.30 -0.10
CA TRP A 135 30.66 -13.81 0.10
C TRP A 135 31.54 -12.90 0.95
N HIS A 136 31.17 -11.64 1.16
CA HIS A 136 32.09 -10.63 1.74
C HIS A 136 31.58 -9.93 2.99
N GLU A 137 30.31 -10.09 3.38
CA GLU A 137 29.80 -9.50 4.61
C GLU A 137 29.90 -10.50 5.79
N PRO A 138 30.75 -10.22 6.81
CA PRO A 138 30.95 -11.14 7.95
C PRO A 138 29.68 -11.42 8.76
N ARG A 139 28.65 -10.57 8.62
CA ARG A 139 27.34 -10.73 9.30
C ARG A 139 26.42 -11.71 8.62
N HIS A 140 26.76 -12.16 7.41
CA HIS A 140 25.89 -12.98 6.57
C HIS A 140 26.56 -14.29 6.16
N GLU A 141 26.89 -15.10 7.18
CA GLU A 141 27.56 -16.41 6.97
C GLU A 141 26.73 -17.39 6.12
N LEU A 142 25.42 -17.18 6.02
CA LEU A 142 24.51 -18.05 5.26
C LEU A 142 23.61 -17.21 4.33
N PRO A 143 23.28 -17.73 3.12
CA PRO A 143 22.31 -17.11 2.24
C PRO A 143 20.91 -17.05 2.87
N PRO A 144 19.99 -16.18 2.37
CA PRO A 144 18.62 -16.13 2.86
C PRO A 144 17.87 -17.45 2.58
N ASP A 145 16.92 -17.79 3.44
CA ASP A 145 16.03 -18.94 3.22
C ASP A 145 15.01 -18.65 2.10
N VAL A 146 14.56 -17.39 2.01
CA VAL A 146 13.60 -16.93 1.03
C VAL A 146 13.86 -15.47 0.63
N VAL A 147 13.56 -15.13 -0.61
CA VAL A 147 13.60 -13.75 -1.14
C VAL A 147 12.17 -13.31 -1.46
N THR A 148 11.79 -12.08 -1.08
CA THR A 148 10.45 -11.55 -1.35
C THR A 148 10.50 -10.31 -2.23
N LEU A 149 9.74 -10.34 -3.34
CA LEU A 149 9.48 -9.19 -4.20
C LEU A 149 8.23 -8.43 -3.70
N PRO A 150 8.22 -7.09 -3.73
CA PRO A 150 7.14 -6.30 -3.15
C PRO A 150 5.87 -6.26 -4.00
N ASN A 151 5.94 -6.54 -5.30
CA ASN A 151 4.79 -6.56 -6.21
C ASN A 151 5.13 -7.26 -7.54
N SER A 152 4.08 -7.58 -8.32
CA SER A 152 4.23 -8.26 -9.61
C SER A 152 4.87 -7.40 -10.72
N LEU A 153 4.91 -6.07 -10.58
CA LEU A 153 5.59 -5.20 -11.55
C LEU A 153 7.11 -5.42 -11.55
N LEU A 154 7.63 -6.07 -10.51
CA LEU A 154 9.04 -6.42 -10.34
C LEU A 154 9.35 -7.90 -10.59
N ILE A 155 8.37 -8.66 -11.10
CA ILE A 155 8.53 -10.10 -11.36
C ILE A 155 9.67 -10.40 -12.34
N GLY A 156 10.03 -9.43 -13.20
CA GLY A 156 11.19 -9.53 -14.09
C GLY A 156 12.53 -9.71 -13.37
N LEU A 157 12.59 -9.41 -12.06
CA LEU A 157 13.78 -9.61 -11.22
C LEU A 157 13.87 -11.02 -10.61
N ALA A 158 12.77 -11.81 -10.63
CA ALA A 158 12.74 -13.12 -9.98
C ALA A 158 13.83 -14.06 -10.49
N ARG A 159 13.95 -14.19 -11.81
CA ARG A 159 14.94 -15.06 -12.45
C ARG A 159 16.39 -14.67 -12.15
N PRO A 160 16.85 -13.41 -12.37
CA PRO A 160 18.20 -13.02 -12.02
C PRO A 160 18.51 -13.15 -10.52
N ILE A 161 17.55 -12.89 -9.63
CA ILE A 161 17.72 -13.09 -8.17
C ILE A 161 17.89 -14.58 -7.86
N ARG A 162 17.04 -15.45 -8.41
CA ARG A 162 17.16 -16.91 -8.24
C ARG A 162 18.49 -17.43 -8.73
N GLN A 163 18.97 -16.94 -9.88
CA GLN A 163 20.27 -17.32 -10.43
C GLN A 163 21.44 -16.93 -9.52
N ALA A 164 21.38 -15.73 -8.93
CA ALA A 164 22.43 -15.24 -8.04
C ALA A 164 22.45 -15.98 -6.69
N LEU A 165 21.28 -16.22 -6.09
CA LEU A 165 21.18 -16.69 -4.72
C LEU A 165 20.87 -18.18 -4.58
N GLN A 166 20.34 -18.83 -5.62
CA GLN A 166 19.88 -20.23 -5.60
C GLN A 166 18.87 -20.46 -4.44
N ARG A 167 17.92 -19.52 -4.28
CA ARG A 167 16.92 -19.52 -3.21
C ARG A 167 15.51 -19.28 -3.74
N PRO A 168 14.48 -19.78 -3.03
CA PRO A 168 13.09 -19.52 -3.37
C PRO A 168 12.78 -18.03 -3.45
N VAL A 169 12.04 -17.64 -4.48
CA VAL A 169 11.56 -16.27 -4.68
C VAL A 169 10.05 -16.24 -4.52
N CYS A 170 9.59 -15.39 -3.61
CA CYS A 170 8.18 -15.12 -3.37
C CYS A 170 7.82 -13.73 -3.92
N CYS A 171 6.60 -13.56 -4.44
CA CYS A 171 6.11 -12.28 -4.91
C CYS A 171 4.85 -11.86 -4.14
N THR A 172 4.86 -10.68 -3.54
CA THR A 172 3.69 -10.11 -2.86
C THR A 172 2.80 -9.39 -3.86
N LEU A 173 1.49 -9.58 -3.78
CA LEU A 173 0.46 -8.94 -4.60
C LEU A 173 -0.33 -7.98 -3.72
N GLN A 174 -0.10 -6.67 -3.85
CA GLN A 174 -0.56 -5.69 -2.87
C GLN A 174 -1.12 -4.39 -3.48
N GLY A 175 -1.92 -4.47 -4.54
CA GLY A 175 -2.70 -3.35 -5.07
C GLY A 175 -2.14 -2.74 -6.34
N GLU A 176 -1.19 -3.39 -7.00
CA GLU A 176 -0.65 -2.98 -8.28
C GLU A 176 -1.64 -3.08 -9.45
N GLU A 177 -2.75 -3.78 -9.30
CA GLU A 177 -3.84 -3.82 -10.27
C GLU A 177 -4.41 -2.42 -10.56
N ILE A 178 -4.39 -1.52 -9.58
CA ILE A 178 -4.83 -0.14 -9.76
C ILE A 178 -3.93 0.57 -10.76
N PHE A 179 -2.62 0.42 -10.57
CA PHE A 179 -1.62 0.98 -11.47
C PHE A 179 -1.73 0.38 -12.88
N LEU A 180 -1.85 -0.95 -12.98
CA LEU A 180 -1.98 -1.63 -14.27
C LEU A 180 -3.24 -1.19 -15.04
N ARG A 181 -4.36 -0.96 -14.35
CA ARG A 181 -5.60 -0.45 -14.97
C ARG A 181 -5.46 0.97 -15.52
N GLN A 182 -4.56 1.78 -14.96
CA GLN A 182 -4.31 3.15 -15.41
C GLN A 182 -3.32 3.24 -16.58
N LEU A 183 -2.59 2.16 -16.86
CA LEU A 183 -1.70 2.12 -18.02
C LEU A 183 -2.49 2.23 -19.33
N GLN A 184 -1.99 3.07 -20.22
CA GLN A 184 -2.53 3.20 -21.58
C GLN A 184 -2.22 1.94 -22.41
N GLU A 185 -3.11 1.63 -23.37
CA GLU A 185 -2.80 0.60 -24.37
C GLU A 185 -1.70 1.10 -25.33
N PRO A 186 -0.79 0.23 -25.81
CA PRO A 186 -0.77 -1.24 -25.59
C PRO A 186 -0.05 -1.72 -24.33
N TYR A 187 0.45 -0.80 -23.49
CA TYR A 187 1.34 -1.12 -22.36
C TYR A 187 0.64 -1.98 -21.30
N ARG A 188 -0.64 -1.72 -21.03
CA ARG A 188 -1.42 -2.53 -20.08
C ARG A 188 -1.45 -4.00 -20.48
N ARG A 189 -1.81 -4.28 -21.74
CA ARG A 189 -1.85 -5.66 -22.26
C ARG A 189 -0.48 -6.31 -22.23
N GLN A 190 0.56 -5.61 -22.71
CA GLN A 190 1.94 -6.11 -22.70
C GLN A 190 2.43 -6.40 -21.27
N ALA A 191 2.12 -5.55 -20.31
CA ALA A 191 2.49 -5.76 -18.92
C ALA A 191 1.84 -7.04 -18.35
N LEU A 192 0.53 -7.23 -18.55
CA LEU A 192 -0.17 -8.43 -18.08
C LEU A 192 0.35 -9.70 -18.77
N GLU A 193 0.62 -9.66 -20.07
CA GLU A 193 1.22 -10.79 -20.80
C GLU A 193 2.60 -11.16 -20.27
N LEU A 194 3.45 -10.16 -19.99
CA LEU A 194 4.78 -10.36 -19.42
C LEU A 194 4.74 -10.91 -18.00
N ILE A 195 3.82 -10.41 -17.17
CA ILE A 195 3.65 -10.95 -15.81
C ILE A 195 3.21 -12.42 -15.90
N ARG A 196 2.20 -12.75 -16.72
CA ARG A 196 1.75 -14.15 -16.92
C ARG A 196 2.87 -15.06 -17.40
N ALA A 197 3.71 -14.60 -18.33
CA ALA A 197 4.84 -15.39 -18.84
C ALA A 197 5.90 -15.69 -17.77
N LYS A 198 5.95 -14.88 -16.69
CA LYS A 198 6.97 -14.98 -15.64
C LYS A 198 6.47 -15.54 -14.30
N ILE A 199 5.20 -15.94 -14.20
CA ILE A 199 4.67 -16.54 -12.95
C ILE A 199 5.46 -17.80 -12.54
N HIS A 200 6.05 -18.52 -13.50
CA HIS A 200 6.87 -19.70 -13.24
C HIS A 200 8.28 -19.38 -12.74
N ASP A 201 8.72 -18.11 -12.81
CA ASP A 201 9.97 -17.66 -12.23
C ASP A 201 9.86 -17.42 -10.71
N VAL A 202 8.63 -17.54 -10.14
CA VAL A 202 8.30 -17.31 -8.73
C VAL A 202 7.78 -18.60 -8.10
N ASP A 203 8.25 -18.92 -6.90
CA ASP A 203 7.92 -20.17 -6.20
C ASP A 203 6.60 -20.07 -5.41
N GLY A 204 6.17 -18.85 -5.09
CA GLY A 204 4.91 -18.61 -4.43
C GLY A 204 4.50 -17.15 -4.44
N PHE A 205 3.20 -16.91 -4.32
CA PHE A 205 2.60 -15.58 -4.27
C PHE A 205 1.95 -15.35 -2.92
N VAL A 206 2.09 -14.12 -2.41
CA VAL A 206 1.43 -13.67 -1.18
C VAL A 206 0.46 -12.55 -1.50
N ALA A 207 -0.84 -12.80 -1.36
CA ALA A 207 -1.87 -11.78 -1.52
C ALA A 207 -2.26 -11.16 -0.17
N VAL A 208 -2.60 -9.89 -0.16
CA VAL A 208 -2.91 -9.12 1.06
C VAL A 208 -4.36 -9.25 1.53
N SER A 209 -5.19 -9.98 0.80
CA SER A 209 -6.59 -10.26 1.11
C SER A 209 -7.10 -11.43 0.26
N HIS A 210 -8.20 -12.06 0.67
CA HIS A 210 -8.86 -13.09 -0.14
C HIS A 210 -9.42 -12.50 -1.45
N TYR A 211 -9.91 -11.26 -1.40
CA TYR A 211 -10.29 -10.52 -2.61
C TYR A 211 -9.12 -10.43 -3.60
N SER A 212 -7.96 -9.97 -3.13
CA SER A 212 -6.75 -9.83 -3.96
C SER A 212 -6.28 -11.18 -4.50
N ALA A 213 -6.26 -12.23 -3.67
CA ALA A 213 -5.92 -13.58 -4.11
C ALA A 213 -6.83 -14.06 -5.26
N GLY A 214 -8.14 -13.97 -5.07
CA GLY A 214 -9.12 -14.37 -6.09
C GLY A 214 -9.01 -13.55 -7.39
N TYR A 215 -8.71 -12.25 -7.29
CA TYR A 215 -8.46 -11.41 -8.45
C TYR A 215 -7.25 -11.91 -9.26
N TRP A 216 -6.10 -12.10 -8.60
CA TRP A 216 -4.86 -12.46 -9.26
C TRP A 216 -4.82 -13.92 -9.77
N ILE A 217 -5.46 -14.85 -9.07
CA ILE A 217 -5.67 -16.23 -9.56
C ILE A 217 -6.38 -16.18 -10.93
N ARG A 218 -7.47 -15.42 -11.03
CA ARG A 218 -8.22 -15.31 -12.30
C ARG A 218 -7.48 -14.53 -13.37
N GLU A 219 -6.83 -13.40 -12.99
CA GLU A 219 -6.17 -12.50 -13.95
C GLU A 219 -4.88 -13.09 -14.51
N LEU A 220 -4.07 -13.74 -13.68
CA LEU A 220 -2.77 -14.27 -14.07
C LEU A 220 -2.75 -15.78 -14.30
N GLY A 221 -3.78 -16.52 -13.90
CA GLY A 221 -3.79 -17.98 -13.96
C GLY A 221 -2.86 -18.64 -12.93
N ILE A 222 -2.62 -17.99 -11.79
CA ILE A 222 -1.80 -18.56 -10.71
C ILE A 222 -2.54 -19.75 -10.12
N ALA A 223 -1.85 -20.89 -9.95
CA ALA A 223 -2.42 -22.06 -9.30
C ALA A 223 -2.71 -21.77 -7.81
N GLU A 224 -3.86 -22.22 -7.31
CA GLU A 224 -4.31 -21.94 -5.94
C GLU A 224 -3.31 -22.40 -4.86
N ASN A 225 -2.63 -23.52 -5.09
CA ASN A 225 -1.61 -24.04 -4.18
C ASN A 225 -0.32 -23.19 -4.12
N HIS A 226 -0.10 -22.27 -5.07
CA HIS A 226 0.99 -21.29 -5.06
C HIS A 226 0.56 -19.93 -4.52
N MET A 227 -0.73 -19.76 -4.15
CA MET A 227 -1.28 -18.52 -3.61
C MET A 227 -1.48 -18.62 -2.10
N HIS A 228 -0.84 -17.74 -1.35
CA HIS A 228 -0.97 -17.63 0.10
C HIS A 228 -1.62 -16.30 0.48
N VAL A 229 -2.60 -16.33 1.38
CA VAL A 229 -3.26 -15.10 1.84
C VAL A 229 -2.65 -14.67 3.18
N VAL A 230 -2.05 -13.49 3.19
CA VAL A 230 -1.48 -12.85 4.39
C VAL A 230 -2.13 -11.48 4.54
N PRO A 231 -3.28 -11.40 5.21
CA PRO A 231 -3.95 -10.13 5.46
C PRO A 231 -3.04 -9.12 6.13
N LEU A 232 -3.25 -7.86 5.79
CA LEU A 232 -2.49 -6.77 6.39
C LEU A 232 -2.64 -6.75 7.90
N GLY A 233 -1.57 -6.37 8.57
CA GLY A 233 -1.56 -6.04 9.98
C GLY A 233 -1.03 -4.64 10.20
N ILE A 234 -1.49 -3.98 11.24
CA ILE A 234 -1.01 -2.68 11.68
C ILE A 234 -0.31 -2.78 13.03
N ASN A 235 0.63 -1.88 13.26
CA ASN A 235 1.17 -1.66 14.59
C ASN A 235 0.08 -1.05 15.48
N LEU A 236 -0.18 -1.66 16.62
CA LEU A 236 -1.23 -1.23 17.54
C LEU A 236 -0.72 -0.29 18.64
N GLU A 237 0.56 0.05 18.64
CA GLU A 237 1.13 0.99 19.58
C GLU A 237 0.50 2.38 19.44
N GLY A 238 0.08 2.95 20.57
CA GLY A 238 -0.63 4.23 20.60
C GLY A 238 -2.13 4.15 20.33
N TYR A 239 -2.66 3.07 19.76
CA TYR A 239 -4.10 2.89 19.59
C TYR A 239 -4.72 2.31 20.87
N ALA A 240 -5.26 3.16 21.72
CA ALA A 240 -6.06 2.75 22.87
C ALA A 240 -7.54 2.66 22.48
N ALA A 241 -8.22 1.58 22.85
CA ALA A 241 -9.68 1.56 22.81
C ALA A 241 -10.19 2.39 23.98
N LEU A 242 -10.47 3.65 23.71
CA LEU A 242 -11.05 4.57 24.69
C LEU A 242 -12.57 4.37 24.72
N GLU A 243 -13.18 4.39 25.92
CA GLU A 243 -14.60 4.68 26.03
C GLU A 243 -14.85 6.07 25.46
N ARG A 244 -15.66 6.15 24.41
CA ARG A 244 -15.88 7.38 23.66
C ARG A 244 -17.23 7.99 24.00
N ALA A 245 -17.20 9.21 24.56
CA ALA A 245 -18.36 10.07 24.55
C ALA A 245 -18.54 10.66 23.13
N PRO A 246 -19.79 10.80 22.65
CA PRO A 246 -20.06 11.46 21.37
C PRO A 246 -19.48 12.87 21.35
N HIS A 247 -18.82 13.25 20.25
CA HIS A 247 -18.34 14.62 20.09
C HIS A 247 -19.47 15.58 19.73
N GLN A 248 -19.33 16.83 20.16
CA GLN A 248 -20.14 17.93 19.68
C GLN A 248 -19.23 19.04 19.19
N PRO A 249 -19.25 19.35 17.86
CA PRO A 249 -20.10 18.75 16.82
C PRO A 249 -19.72 17.28 16.50
N PHE A 250 -20.68 16.53 15.92
CA PHE A 250 -20.44 15.17 15.41
C PHE A 250 -19.43 15.18 14.26
N ARG A 251 -18.45 14.30 14.29
CA ARG A 251 -17.31 14.35 13.38
C ARG A 251 -17.25 13.12 12.46
N VAL A 252 -17.59 13.36 11.19
CA VAL A 252 -17.41 12.38 10.10
C VAL A 252 -16.00 12.53 9.55
N GLY A 253 -15.22 11.46 9.57
CA GLY A 253 -13.82 11.45 9.15
C GLY A 253 -13.57 10.80 7.79
N TYR A 254 -12.53 11.28 7.12
CA TYR A 254 -11.90 10.67 5.96
C TYR A 254 -10.40 10.62 6.20
N LEU A 255 -9.76 9.46 6.03
CA LEU A 255 -8.31 9.29 6.19
C LEU A 255 -7.76 8.44 5.03
N ALA A 256 -7.28 9.08 3.99
CA ALA A 256 -6.62 8.46 2.85
C ALA A 256 -5.88 9.51 2.01
N ARG A 257 -5.06 9.07 1.07
CA ARG A 257 -4.58 9.96 0.01
C ARG A 257 -5.76 10.66 -0.67
N VAL A 258 -5.68 11.97 -0.81
CA VAL A 258 -6.74 12.75 -1.47
C VAL A 258 -6.61 12.61 -2.98
N ALA A 259 -7.40 11.70 -3.54
CA ALA A 259 -7.42 11.36 -4.95
C ALA A 259 -8.84 10.91 -5.36
N PRO A 260 -9.26 11.09 -6.62
CA PRO A 260 -10.61 10.76 -7.08
C PRO A 260 -11.04 9.33 -6.73
N GLU A 261 -10.15 8.37 -6.91
CA GLU A 261 -10.42 6.95 -6.66
C GLU A 261 -10.67 6.62 -5.17
N LYS A 262 -10.24 7.50 -4.23
CA LYS A 262 -10.51 7.32 -2.80
C LYS A 262 -11.85 7.90 -2.34
N GLY A 263 -12.58 8.59 -3.23
CA GLY A 263 -13.99 8.89 -3.07
C GLY A 263 -14.35 10.01 -2.09
N LEU A 264 -13.44 10.95 -1.75
CA LEU A 264 -13.78 12.08 -0.88
C LEU A 264 -14.97 12.90 -1.41
N HIS A 265 -15.11 12.99 -2.73
CA HIS A 265 -16.26 13.65 -3.37
C HIS A 265 -17.59 12.92 -3.08
N VAL A 266 -17.58 11.58 -3.02
CA VAL A 266 -18.76 10.77 -2.66
C VAL A 266 -19.15 11.02 -1.21
N LEU A 267 -18.17 11.12 -0.30
CA LEU A 267 -18.44 11.43 1.10
C LEU A 267 -18.95 12.86 1.28
N ALA A 268 -18.39 13.83 0.56
CA ALA A 268 -18.87 15.23 0.60
C ALA A 268 -20.31 15.34 0.09
N GLU A 269 -20.64 14.66 -1.02
CA GLU A 269 -22.02 14.62 -1.54
C GLU A 269 -23.00 13.98 -0.53
N SER A 270 -22.58 12.87 0.10
CA SER A 270 -23.36 12.21 1.15
C SER A 270 -23.59 13.13 2.35
N TYR A 271 -22.57 13.89 2.75
CA TYR A 271 -22.66 14.86 3.84
C TYR A 271 -23.62 16.01 3.50
N ILE A 272 -23.54 16.59 2.29
CA ILE A 272 -24.45 17.65 1.82
C ILE A 272 -25.89 17.15 1.83
N ARG A 273 -26.12 15.94 1.34
CA ARG A 273 -27.43 15.30 1.33
C ARG A 273 -27.99 15.16 2.75
N LEU A 274 -27.19 14.64 3.68
CA LEU A 274 -27.57 14.54 5.10
C LEU A 274 -28.00 15.87 5.68
N ARG A 275 -27.21 16.94 5.44
CA ARG A 275 -27.49 18.29 5.97
C ARG A 275 -28.74 18.93 5.37
N ARG A 276 -29.13 18.56 4.16
CA ARG A 276 -30.32 19.12 3.47
C ARG A 276 -31.59 18.32 3.71
N GLU A 277 -31.51 17.01 3.76
CA GLU A 277 -32.68 16.12 3.70
C GLU A 277 -33.08 15.59 5.08
N THR A 278 -32.24 15.78 6.11
CA THR A 278 -32.50 15.24 7.46
C THR A 278 -32.27 16.29 8.55
N GLU A 279 -32.58 15.92 9.79
CA GLU A 279 -32.27 16.74 10.97
C GLU A 279 -30.81 16.63 11.45
N PHE A 280 -29.94 16.05 10.65
CA PHE A 280 -28.51 15.93 10.91
C PHE A 280 -27.86 17.30 11.02
N SER A 281 -27.62 17.75 12.27
CA SER A 281 -27.11 19.07 12.59
C SER A 281 -25.95 18.99 13.58
N GLY A 282 -25.22 20.10 13.74
CA GLY A 282 -24.07 20.12 14.64
C GLY A 282 -23.00 19.09 14.27
N ALA A 283 -22.69 18.98 12.98
CA ALA A 283 -21.71 18.04 12.45
C ALA A 283 -20.63 18.75 11.63
N VAL A 284 -19.49 18.10 11.47
CA VAL A 284 -18.37 18.53 10.62
C VAL A 284 -17.78 17.35 9.85
N LEU A 285 -17.29 17.63 8.65
CA LEU A 285 -16.55 16.68 7.81
C LEU A 285 -15.06 16.97 7.90
N GLN A 286 -14.32 16.03 8.44
CA GLN A 286 -12.87 16.12 8.68
C GLN A 286 -12.13 15.22 7.69
N ALA A 287 -11.21 15.76 6.91
CA ALA A 287 -10.43 14.99 5.95
C ALA A 287 -8.92 15.13 6.22
N ALA A 288 -8.19 14.01 6.17
CA ALA A 288 -6.73 14.00 6.30
C ALA A 288 -6.10 13.03 5.30
N GLY A 289 -4.86 13.31 4.94
CA GLY A 289 -4.03 12.46 4.08
C GLY A 289 -3.22 13.25 3.05
N TYR A 290 -2.29 12.56 2.40
CA TYR A 290 -1.42 13.15 1.40
C TYR A 290 -2.21 13.68 0.19
N LEU A 291 -1.86 14.89 -0.26
CA LEU A 291 -2.41 15.53 -1.45
C LEU A 291 -1.30 15.75 -2.47
N ALA A 292 -1.34 14.98 -3.55
CA ALA A 292 -0.44 15.18 -4.68
C ALA A 292 -0.77 16.49 -5.45
N GLN A 293 0.23 17.02 -6.13
CA GLN A 293 0.06 18.30 -6.84
C GLN A 293 -1.02 18.24 -7.91
N GLU A 294 -1.09 17.15 -8.66
CA GLU A 294 -2.09 16.87 -9.69
C GLU A 294 -3.53 16.79 -9.13
N HIS A 295 -3.70 16.46 -7.85
CA HIS A 295 -5.01 16.35 -7.19
C HIS A 295 -5.45 17.61 -6.45
N ARG A 296 -4.68 18.69 -6.46
CA ARG A 296 -5.09 19.97 -5.84
C ARG A 296 -6.38 20.55 -6.44
N ALA A 297 -6.55 20.40 -7.77
CA ALA A 297 -7.78 20.84 -8.42
C ALA A 297 -9.00 20.03 -7.97
N TYR A 298 -8.83 18.74 -7.73
CA TYR A 298 -9.87 17.86 -7.18
C TYR A 298 -10.31 18.30 -5.78
N LEU A 299 -9.37 18.55 -4.86
CA LEU A 299 -9.70 19.03 -3.51
C LEU A 299 -10.42 20.38 -3.57
N ARG A 300 -9.91 21.35 -4.35
CA ARG A 300 -10.58 22.65 -4.54
C ARG A 300 -12.01 22.52 -5.10
N GLY A 301 -12.25 21.51 -5.93
CA GLY A 301 -13.58 21.18 -6.43
C GLY A 301 -14.54 20.79 -5.32
N ILE A 302 -14.06 19.95 -4.38
CA ILE A 302 -14.82 19.52 -3.20
C ILE A 302 -15.10 20.70 -2.25
N GLU A 303 -14.07 21.51 -1.95
CA GLU A 303 -14.21 22.72 -1.11
C GLU A 303 -15.26 23.68 -1.67
N ARG A 304 -15.22 23.90 -2.99
CA ARG A 304 -16.20 24.74 -3.70
C ARG A 304 -17.60 24.13 -3.60
N HIS A 305 -17.74 22.84 -3.85
CA HIS A 305 -19.03 22.13 -3.79
C HIS A 305 -19.66 22.23 -2.39
N MET A 306 -18.87 22.03 -1.34
CA MET A 306 -19.29 22.22 0.05
C MET A 306 -19.71 23.67 0.34
N LYS A 307 -18.95 24.65 -0.17
CA LYS A 307 -19.26 26.08 -0.01
C LYS A 307 -20.53 26.48 -0.73
N ASP A 308 -20.71 26.05 -1.99
CA ASP A 308 -21.89 26.35 -2.81
C ASP A 308 -23.16 25.71 -2.23
N ALA A 309 -23.01 24.58 -1.52
CA ALA A 309 -24.09 23.94 -0.77
C ALA A 309 -24.43 24.64 0.55
N GLY A 310 -23.62 25.62 1.01
CA GLY A 310 -23.79 26.34 2.27
C GLY A 310 -23.06 25.73 3.48
N PHE A 311 -22.25 24.68 3.28
CA PHE A 311 -21.57 23.93 4.35
C PHE A 311 -20.05 24.06 4.31
N GLY A 312 -19.51 25.08 3.64
CA GLY A 312 -18.07 25.28 3.51
C GLY A 312 -17.33 25.41 4.84
N ALA A 313 -17.96 26.00 5.87
CA ALA A 313 -17.38 26.12 7.21
C ALA A 313 -17.36 24.80 8.00
N GLU A 314 -18.06 23.77 7.53
CA GLU A 314 -18.15 22.46 8.18
C GLU A 314 -17.10 21.46 7.59
N PHE A 315 -16.41 21.81 6.49
CA PHE A 315 -15.40 20.99 5.86
C PHE A 315 -13.99 21.44 6.24
N HIS A 316 -13.17 20.52 6.76
CA HIS A 316 -11.80 20.80 7.17
C HIS A 316 -10.83 19.76 6.59
N TYR A 317 -9.81 20.25 5.87
CA TYR A 317 -8.70 19.41 5.40
C TYR A 317 -7.44 19.68 6.24
N HIS A 318 -6.91 18.62 6.89
CA HIS A 318 -5.80 18.67 7.85
C HIS A 318 -4.42 18.40 7.23
N GLY A 319 -4.36 18.09 5.93
CA GLY A 319 -3.10 17.73 5.28
C GLY A 319 -2.63 16.31 5.61
N GLU A 320 -1.36 16.06 5.35
CA GLU A 320 -0.69 14.81 5.69
C GLU A 320 -0.35 14.79 7.18
N LEU A 321 -0.64 13.67 7.84
CA LEU A 321 -0.43 13.48 9.27
C LEU A 321 0.70 12.46 9.50
N ASP A 322 1.56 12.73 10.47
CA ASP A 322 2.47 11.74 11.04
C ASP A 322 1.70 10.73 11.93
N HIS A 323 2.37 9.70 12.41
CA HIS A 323 1.75 8.63 13.19
C HIS A 323 0.99 9.15 14.43
N ALA A 324 1.60 10.03 15.22
CA ALA A 324 0.99 10.56 16.45
C ALA A 324 -0.25 11.40 16.14
N ARG A 325 -0.13 12.34 15.20
CA ARG A 325 -1.26 13.18 14.75
C ARG A 325 -2.37 12.38 14.08
N LYS A 326 -2.03 11.29 13.39
CA LYS A 326 -3.01 10.36 12.80
C LYS A 326 -3.85 9.71 13.89
N ILE A 327 -3.23 9.24 14.97
CA ILE A 327 -3.96 8.68 16.13
C ILE A 327 -4.84 9.74 16.79
N GLU A 328 -4.32 10.94 17.01
CA GLU A 328 -5.11 12.06 17.56
C GLU A 328 -6.31 12.40 16.67
N PHE A 329 -6.09 12.46 15.34
CA PHE A 329 -7.15 12.69 14.37
C PHE A 329 -8.22 11.60 14.44
N LEU A 330 -7.84 10.33 14.39
CA LEU A 330 -8.78 9.21 14.51
C LEU A 330 -9.52 9.24 15.85
N ASN A 331 -8.82 9.54 16.95
CA ASN A 331 -9.44 9.69 18.26
C ASN A 331 -10.45 10.84 18.33
N SER A 332 -10.35 11.82 17.46
CA SER A 332 -11.30 12.94 17.39
C SER A 332 -12.56 12.64 16.58
N LEU A 333 -12.66 11.49 15.91
CA LEU A 333 -13.77 11.17 15.01
C LEU A 333 -14.88 10.36 15.70
N ASP A 334 -16.12 10.50 15.28
CA ASP A 334 -17.24 9.63 15.68
C ASP A 334 -17.47 8.49 14.70
N LEU A 335 -17.04 8.67 13.44
CA LEU A 335 -17.22 7.73 12.35
C LEU A 335 -16.19 8.00 11.27
N LEU A 336 -15.71 6.97 10.56
CA LEU A 336 -14.85 7.14 9.39
C LEU A 336 -15.48 6.50 8.14
N SER A 337 -15.35 7.20 7.00
CA SER A 337 -15.65 6.62 5.69
C SER A 337 -14.61 7.04 4.66
N VAL A 338 -14.14 6.07 3.88
CA VAL A 338 -13.34 6.29 2.67
C VAL A 338 -14.03 5.51 1.55
N PRO A 339 -15.05 6.11 0.90
CA PRO A 339 -15.88 5.42 -0.07
C PRO A 339 -15.18 5.30 -1.42
N CYS A 340 -14.15 4.44 -1.46
CA CYS A 340 -13.36 4.18 -2.65
C CYS A 340 -14.26 3.84 -3.85
N THR A 341 -13.93 4.41 -5.03
CA THR A 341 -14.64 4.16 -6.29
C THR A 341 -14.03 3.01 -7.09
N TYR A 342 -13.06 2.31 -6.52
CA TYR A 342 -12.43 1.10 -7.05
C TYR A 342 -12.37 0.01 -5.98
N ASP A 343 -12.06 -1.21 -6.40
CA ASP A 343 -11.92 -2.36 -5.52
C ASP A 343 -10.61 -2.26 -4.71
N GLU A 344 -10.69 -1.74 -3.49
CA GLU A 344 -9.55 -1.57 -2.59
C GLU A 344 -9.10 -2.93 -2.03
N PRO A 345 -7.84 -3.37 -2.28
CA PRO A 345 -7.37 -4.68 -1.84
C PRO A 345 -6.87 -4.71 -0.39
N LYS A 346 -6.62 -3.57 0.23
CA LYS A 346 -5.90 -3.44 1.51
C LYS A 346 -6.72 -2.92 2.67
N GLY A 347 -7.25 -1.72 2.54
CA GLY A 347 -8.06 -1.08 3.56
C GLY A 347 -7.33 -0.71 4.87
N ILE A 348 -6.05 -0.34 4.83
CA ILE A 348 -5.26 0.04 6.02
C ILE A 348 -6.00 1.06 6.91
N PHE A 349 -6.58 2.10 6.31
CA PHE A 349 -7.30 3.15 7.01
C PHE A 349 -8.52 2.65 7.79
N LEU A 350 -9.14 1.54 7.37
CA LEU A 350 -10.20 0.89 8.16
C LEU A 350 -9.63 0.27 9.43
N LEU A 351 -8.49 -0.42 9.28
CA LEU A 351 -7.84 -1.07 10.41
C LEU A 351 -7.40 -0.04 11.44
N GLU A 352 -6.81 1.08 10.99
CA GLU A 352 -6.38 2.18 11.85
C GLU A 352 -7.56 2.84 12.56
N ALA A 353 -8.67 3.12 11.85
CA ALA A 353 -9.88 3.68 12.46
C ALA A 353 -10.48 2.75 13.51
N MET A 354 -10.66 1.47 13.15
CA MET A 354 -11.21 0.48 14.07
C MET A 354 -10.28 0.21 15.26
N ALA A 355 -8.94 0.20 15.07
CA ALA A 355 -7.99 0.09 16.18
C ALA A 355 -8.14 1.21 17.20
N ALA A 356 -8.48 2.42 16.72
CA ALA A 356 -8.81 3.57 17.54
C ALA A 356 -10.25 3.54 18.09
N GLY A 357 -11.03 2.49 17.86
CA GLY A 357 -12.43 2.38 18.31
C GLY A 357 -13.40 3.25 17.49
N VAL A 358 -13.03 3.67 16.29
CA VAL A 358 -13.89 4.43 15.37
C VAL A 358 -14.59 3.46 14.43
N PRO A 359 -15.93 3.39 14.44
CA PRO A 359 -16.66 2.57 13.50
C PRO A 359 -16.53 3.12 12.07
N VAL A 360 -16.65 2.23 11.09
CA VAL A 360 -16.49 2.61 9.69
C VAL A 360 -17.74 2.34 8.86
N VAL A 361 -18.01 3.17 7.85
CA VAL A 361 -19.06 2.95 6.85
C VAL A 361 -18.40 2.91 5.48
N GLN A 362 -18.49 1.75 4.80
CA GLN A 362 -17.71 1.51 3.59
C GLN A 362 -18.55 0.89 2.46
N PRO A 363 -18.24 1.17 1.20
CA PRO A 363 -18.91 0.50 0.09
C PRO A 363 -18.60 -1.00 0.08
N ARG A 364 -19.54 -1.82 -0.36
CA ARG A 364 -19.39 -3.27 -0.53
C ARG A 364 -18.49 -3.57 -1.74
N ARG A 365 -17.17 -3.35 -1.57
CA ARG A 365 -16.20 -3.37 -2.66
C ARG A 365 -14.83 -3.85 -2.19
N GLY A 366 -14.09 -4.56 -3.05
CA GLY A 366 -12.74 -5.03 -2.75
C GLY A 366 -12.66 -5.89 -1.49
N ALA A 367 -11.68 -5.62 -0.63
CA ALA A 367 -11.47 -6.33 0.63
C ALA A 367 -12.36 -5.81 1.79
N PHE A 368 -13.14 -4.75 1.62
CA PHE A 368 -13.95 -4.22 2.72
C PHE A 368 -14.95 -5.22 3.31
N PRO A 369 -15.66 -6.04 2.49
CA PRO A 369 -16.58 -7.04 3.03
C PRO A 369 -15.89 -8.06 3.94
N GLU A 370 -14.72 -8.60 3.56
CA GLU A 370 -14.01 -9.57 4.39
C GLU A 370 -13.43 -8.95 5.65
N ILE A 371 -12.91 -7.72 5.57
CA ILE A 371 -12.39 -7.01 6.74
C ILE A 371 -13.50 -6.76 7.76
N LEU A 372 -14.66 -6.26 7.32
CA LEU A 372 -15.78 -5.96 8.21
C LEU A 372 -16.46 -7.22 8.74
N ALA A 373 -16.54 -8.28 7.95
CA ALA A 373 -17.06 -9.57 8.43
C ALA A 373 -16.21 -10.13 9.57
N GLN A 374 -14.88 -9.96 9.50
CA GLN A 374 -13.97 -10.49 10.51
C GLN A 374 -13.79 -9.58 11.72
N SER A 375 -13.82 -8.24 11.52
CA SER A 375 -13.61 -7.27 12.61
C SER A 375 -14.91 -6.90 13.33
N GLY A 376 -16.04 -6.90 12.64
CA GLY A 376 -17.35 -6.48 13.17
C GLY A 376 -17.45 -4.98 13.43
N GLY A 377 -16.51 -4.16 12.94
CA GLY A 377 -16.37 -2.74 13.31
C GLY A 377 -17.03 -1.75 12.35
N GLY A 378 -17.99 -2.16 11.54
CA GLY A 378 -18.59 -1.22 10.60
C GLY A 378 -19.76 -1.75 9.80
N VAL A 379 -20.19 -0.93 8.85
CA VAL A 379 -21.38 -1.13 8.00
C VAL A 379 -20.97 -1.05 6.53
N LEU A 380 -21.54 -1.95 5.72
CA LEU A 380 -21.39 -1.93 4.27
C LEU A 380 -22.58 -1.23 3.61
N VAL A 381 -22.28 -0.39 2.61
CA VAL A 381 -23.25 0.34 1.80
C VAL A 381 -23.08 0.01 0.32
N GLU A 382 -24.05 0.39 -0.51
CA GLU A 382 -23.98 0.24 -1.96
C GLU A 382 -22.81 1.09 -2.53
N PRO A 383 -21.99 0.51 -3.42
CA PRO A 383 -20.91 1.24 -4.09
C PRO A 383 -21.44 2.40 -4.96
N ASP A 384 -20.65 3.48 -5.02
CA ASP A 384 -20.94 4.67 -5.84
C ASP A 384 -22.33 5.29 -5.57
N ASN A 385 -22.86 5.08 -4.37
CA ASN A 385 -24.20 5.54 -3.96
C ASN A 385 -24.13 6.49 -2.74
N PRO A 386 -24.05 7.82 -2.95
CA PRO A 386 -24.04 8.80 -1.87
C PRO A 386 -25.28 8.73 -0.96
N ALA A 387 -26.45 8.32 -1.49
CA ALA A 387 -27.65 8.18 -0.68
C ALA A 387 -27.53 7.03 0.32
N SER A 388 -27.10 5.85 -0.14
CA SER A 388 -26.89 4.69 0.73
C SER A 388 -25.84 4.99 1.83
N LEU A 389 -24.79 5.75 1.48
CA LEU A 389 -23.79 6.18 2.45
C LEU A 389 -24.39 7.19 3.46
N ALA A 390 -25.17 8.17 3.00
CA ALA A 390 -25.86 9.13 3.84
C ALA A 390 -26.79 8.43 4.83
N ASP A 391 -27.64 7.51 4.35
CA ASP A 391 -28.59 6.77 5.19
C ASP A 391 -27.89 5.98 6.31
N ALA A 392 -26.75 5.34 5.99
CA ALA A 392 -25.97 4.59 6.98
C ALA A 392 -25.31 5.52 8.02
N ILE A 393 -24.77 6.68 7.60
CA ILE A 393 -24.23 7.68 8.52
C ILE A 393 -25.32 8.24 9.42
N TYR A 394 -26.49 8.57 8.85
CA TYR A 394 -27.65 9.07 9.60
C TYR A 394 -28.12 8.09 10.67
N ARG A 395 -28.26 6.82 10.30
CA ARG A 395 -28.62 5.74 11.22
C ARG A 395 -27.65 5.69 12.42
N LEU A 396 -26.34 5.68 12.15
CA LEU A 396 -25.33 5.62 13.21
C LEU A 396 -25.24 6.90 14.04
N TRP A 397 -25.57 8.05 13.47
CA TRP A 397 -25.71 9.30 14.22
C TRP A 397 -26.88 9.23 15.23
N LYS A 398 -28.02 8.66 14.81
CA LYS A 398 -29.22 8.48 15.68
C LYS A 398 -29.05 7.35 16.70
N ALA A 399 -28.13 6.44 16.50
CA ALA A 399 -27.93 5.24 17.32
C ALA A 399 -26.54 5.24 18.00
N PRO A 400 -26.31 6.09 19.02
CA PRO A 400 -25.00 6.19 19.66
C PRO A 400 -24.53 4.90 20.31
N GLU A 401 -25.44 4.08 20.83
CA GLU A 401 -25.14 2.77 21.41
C GLU A 401 -24.65 1.77 20.34
N GLU A 402 -25.33 1.69 19.17
CA GLU A 402 -24.90 0.86 18.05
C GLU A 402 -23.52 1.31 17.55
N ARG A 403 -23.31 2.62 17.43
CA ARG A 403 -22.05 3.22 17.03
C ARG A 403 -20.91 2.85 17.98
N ALA A 404 -21.13 2.97 19.28
CA ALA A 404 -20.17 2.60 20.31
C ALA A 404 -19.84 1.10 20.28
N GLU A 405 -20.85 0.25 20.12
CA GLU A 405 -20.66 -1.20 20.02
C GLU A 405 -19.89 -1.61 18.77
N LEU A 406 -20.15 -0.99 17.61
CA LEU A 406 -19.36 -1.20 16.39
C LEU A 406 -17.90 -0.77 16.60
N GLY A 407 -17.66 0.37 17.26
CA GLY A 407 -16.31 0.82 17.59
C GLY A 407 -15.56 -0.17 18.48
N ARG A 408 -16.21 -0.67 19.55
CA ARG A 408 -15.64 -1.68 20.46
C ARG A 408 -15.32 -2.97 19.72
N ARG A 409 -16.28 -3.53 18.97
CA ARG A 409 -16.08 -4.77 18.19
C ARG A 409 -14.97 -4.61 17.17
N GLY A 410 -14.93 -3.45 16.47
CA GLY A 410 -13.87 -3.12 15.52
C GLY A 410 -12.48 -3.15 16.14
N ALA A 411 -12.35 -2.52 17.32
CA ALA A 411 -11.09 -2.48 18.05
C ALA A 411 -10.62 -3.89 18.50
N GLU A 412 -11.54 -4.70 19.00
CA GLU A 412 -11.27 -6.08 19.40
C GLU A 412 -10.90 -6.94 18.20
N GLY A 413 -11.68 -6.84 17.11
CA GLY A 413 -11.46 -7.61 15.88
C GLY A 413 -10.12 -7.27 15.20
N VAL A 414 -9.72 -5.99 15.17
CA VAL A 414 -8.40 -5.60 14.65
C VAL A 414 -7.28 -6.16 15.51
N ARG A 415 -7.39 -6.08 16.83
CA ARG A 415 -6.38 -6.66 17.74
C ARG A 415 -6.26 -8.17 17.58
N ALA A 416 -7.37 -8.85 17.41
CA ALA A 416 -7.39 -10.31 17.27
C ALA A 416 -6.85 -10.79 15.91
N HIS A 417 -7.13 -10.06 14.83
CA HIS A 417 -6.97 -10.59 13.47
C HIS A 417 -6.00 -9.78 12.58
N TYR A 418 -5.80 -8.49 12.87
CA TYR A 418 -5.10 -7.55 11.99
C TYR A 418 -3.95 -6.80 12.68
N SER A 419 -3.38 -7.38 13.75
CA SER A 419 -2.13 -6.87 14.33
C SER A 419 -0.94 -7.22 13.43
N VAL A 420 0.11 -6.41 13.48
CA VAL A 420 1.37 -6.67 12.77
C VAL A 420 1.96 -8.03 13.17
N SER A 421 1.80 -8.45 14.42
CA SER A 421 2.25 -9.76 14.90
C SER A 421 1.50 -10.92 14.23
N ARG A 422 0.19 -10.78 14.01
CA ARG A 422 -0.59 -11.77 13.24
C ARG A 422 -0.17 -11.81 11.77
N MET A 423 0.08 -10.66 11.16
CA MET A 423 0.61 -10.59 9.79
C MET A 423 1.96 -11.30 9.69
N ALA A 424 2.88 -11.06 10.64
CA ALA A 424 4.19 -11.69 10.66
C ALA A 424 4.10 -13.21 10.79
N GLY A 425 3.28 -13.73 11.69
CA GLY A 425 3.07 -15.17 11.85
C GLY A 425 2.55 -15.83 10.57
N ARG A 426 1.52 -15.23 9.93
CA ARG A 426 0.98 -15.74 8.66
C ARG A 426 1.98 -15.64 7.51
N ALA A 427 2.82 -14.59 7.51
CA ALA A 427 3.87 -14.45 6.51
C ALA A 427 4.94 -15.55 6.66
N LEU A 428 5.35 -15.86 7.89
CA LEU A 428 6.28 -16.96 8.16
C LEU A 428 5.73 -18.30 7.71
N GLU A 429 4.47 -18.61 8.06
CA GLU A 429 3.81 -19.85 7.61
C GLU A 429 3.78 -19.95 6.07
N ALA A 430 3.53 -18.83 5.38
CA ALA A 430 3.54 -18.80 3.93
C ALA A 430 4.96 -19.04 3.37
N TYR A 431 5.97 -18.37 3.93
CA TYR A 431 7.36 -18.53 3.51
C TYR A 431 7.88 -19.95 3.77
N GLU A 432 7.57 -20.55 4.92
CA GLU A 432 7.93 -21.92 5.23
C GLU A 432 7.33 -22.92 4.23
N LYS A 433 6.06 -22.75 3.87
CA LYS A 433 5.40 -23.58 2.84
C LYS A 433 6.07 -23.43 1.48
N ILE A 434 6.42 -22.20 1.07
CA ILE A 434 7.11 -21.93 -0.19
C ILE A 434 8.50 -22.56 -0.21
N VAL A 435 9.27 -22.42 0.87
CA VAL A 435 10.60 -23.03 1.00
C VAL A 435 10.51 -24.56 0.94
N ALA A 436 9.57 -25.15 1.66
CA ALA A 436 9.36 -26.60 1.67
C ALA A 436 8.96 -27.15 0.29
N SER A 437 8.12 -26.42 -0.47
CA SER A 437 7.70 -26.87 -1.81
C SER A 437 8.87 -26.95 -2.79
N VAL A 438 9.86 -26.05 -2.68
CA VAL A 438 11.05 -26.04 -3.55
C VAL A 438 12.06 -27.13 -3.14
N ALA A 439 12.15 -27.46 -1.84
CA ALA A 439 13.05 -28.51 -1.37
C ALA A 439 12.61 -29.93 -1.78
N HIS A 440 11.35 -30.10 -2.17
CA HIS A 440 10.78 -31.39 -2.61
C HIS A 440 10.58 -31.50 -4.14
N ALA A 441 10.84 -30.43 -4.90
CA ALA A 441 10.76 -30.39 -6.36
C ALA A 441 12.14 -30.64 -7.00
#